data_e4c301a5086ca2cd494e1c9f84c5afc4
#
_entry.id   e4c301a5086ca2cd494e1c9f84c5afc4
#
_cell.length_a   1.000
_cell.length_b   1.000
_cell.length_c   1.000
_cell.angle_alpha   90.00
_cell.angle_beta   90.00
_cell.angle_gamma   90.00
#
_symmetry.space_group_name_H-M   'P 1'
#
loop_
_entity.id
_entity.type
_entity.pdbx_description
1 polymer ?
#
loop_
_entity_poly.entity_id
_entity_poly.type
_entity_poly.pdbx_seq_one_letter_code
_entity_poly.pdbx_strand_id
1 'polypeptide(L)'
;PEFRAISERFRDDQAALDDAFARAWFKLTHRDMGPKVRYLGPEVPAEDLIWQDPVPAGTMPSDADVAAFKERVLASGLTVSQLVKTAWASASTFRKSDHRGGANGARIRLAPQKDWDVNEPEQLATVLAKLEELRGPLSMADAIVLGGS
;
A
#
# COMPACT_ATOMS: atom_id res chain seq x y z
N PRO A 1 17.59 36.44 6.32
CA PRO A 1 18.27 35.25 5.94
C PRO A 1 17.49 34.44 4.91
N GLU A 2 17.41 33.12 4.98
CA GLU A 2 16.89 32.24 3.91
C GLU A 2 15.46 32.57 3.44
N PHE A 3 14.53 32.82 4.35
CA PHE A 3 13.14 33.14 4.01
C PHE A 3 13.00 34.44 3.20
N ARG A 4 13.88 35.42 3.42
CA ARG A 4 13.83 36.67 2.68
C ARG A 4 14.11 36.46 1.18
N ALA A 5 15.13 35.69 0.85
CA ALA A 5 15.47 35.38 -0.54
C ALA A 5 14.33 34.62 -1.25
N ILE A 6 13.67 33.71 -0.54
CA ILE A 6 12.50 32.97 -1.07
C ILE A 6 11.33 33.94 -1.31
N SER A 7 11.05 34.84 -0.36
CA SER A 7 9.96 35.81 -0.50
C SER A 7 10.20 36.81 -1.61
N GLU A 8 11.45 37.27 -1.79
CA GLU A 8 11.84 38.19 -2.89
C GLU A 8 11.67 37.47 -4.25
N ARG A 9 12.10 36.21 -4.38
CA ARG A 9 11.88 35.39 -5.58
C ARG A 9 10.41 35.26 -5.93
N PHE A 10 9.56 34.92 -4.97
CA PHE A 10 8.13 34.75 -5.20
C PHE A 10 7.38 36.04 -5.45
N ARG A 11 7.86 37.18 -4.93
CA ARG A 11 7.34 38.50 -5.26
C ARG A 11 7.63 38.87 -6.73
N ASP A 12 8.81 38.51 -7.21
CA ASP A 12 9.30 38.92 -8.54
C ASP A 12 8.90 37.88 -9.63
N ASP A 13 8.50 36.66 -9.25
CA ASP A 13 8.11 35.58 -10.17
C ASP A 13 6.85 34.86 -9.65
N GLN A 14 5.69 35.28 -10.17
CA GLN A 14 4.40 34.70 -9.80
C GLN A 14 4.29 33.23 -10.20
N ALA A 15 4.84 32.82 -11.35
CA ALA A 15 4.78 31.44 -11.81
C ALA A 15 5.58 30.51 -10.89
N ALA A 16 6.73 30.98 -10.37
CA ALA A 16 7.49 30.23 -9.38
C ALA A 16 6.74 30.06 -8.05
N LEU A 17 5.96 31.08 -7.63
CA LEU A 17 5.10 30.99 -6.47
C LEU A 17 3.98 29.95 -6.67
N ASP A 18 3.30 30.02 -7.82
CA ASP A 18 2.17 29.13 -8.13
C ASP A 18 2.63 27.66 -8.20
N ASP A 19 3.74 27.36 -8.84
CA ASP A 19 4.31 26.00 -8.87
C ASP A 19 4.70 25.51 -7.49
N ALA A 20 5.41 26.33 -6.71
CA ALA A 20 5.83 25.97 -5.35
C ALA A 20 4.64 25.74 -4.43
N PHE A 21 3.59 26.57 -4.55
CA PHE A 21 2.36 26.40 -3.77
C PHE A 21 1.63 25.14 -4.17
N ALA A 22 1.45 24.87 -5.46
CA ALA A 22 0.79 23.67 -5.95
C ALA A 22 1.50 22.39 -5.47
N ARG A 23 2.83 22.36 -5.52
CA ARG A 23 3.64 21.25 -5.02
C ARG A 23 3.53 21.06 -3.51
N ALA A 24 3.53 22.15 -2.75
CA ALA A 24 3.38 22.10 -1.30
C ALA A 24 1.98 21.61 -0.89
N TRP A 25 0.95 22.08 -1.59
CA TRP A 25 -0.43 21.65 -1.39
C TRP A 25 -0.62 20.17 -1.74
N PHE A 26 -0.07 19.74 -2.86
CA PHE A 26 -0.08 18.33 -3.25
C PHE A 26 0.60 17.45 -2.19
N LYS A 27 1.77 17.85 -1.69
CA LYS A 27 2.46 17.11 -0.62
C LYS A 27 1.61 17.01 0.65
N LEU A 28 0.94 18.09 1.04
CA LEU A 28 0.08 18.11 2.21
C LEU A 28 -1.10 17.14 2.08
N THR A 29 -1.79 17.20 0.95
CA THR A 29 -3.00 16.38 0.70
C THR A 29 -2.69 14.92 0.38
N HIS A 30 -1.56 14.65 -0.26
CA HIS A 30 -1.13 13.29 -0.59
C HIS A 30 -1.03 12.37 0.62
N ARG A 31 -0.67 12.86 1.77
CA ARG A 31 -0.57 12.08 3.01
C ARG A 31 -1.83 11.25 3.30
N ASP A 32 -2.99 11.79 2.94
CA ASP A 32 -4.27 11.21 3.23
C ASP A 32 -4.90 10.48 2.02
N MET A 33 -4.28 10.57 0.84
CA MET A 33 -4.80 10.02 -0.41
C MET A 33 -4.27 8.62 -0.76
N GLY A 34 -3.20 8.19 -0.13
CA GLY A 34 -2.53 6.93 -0.46
C GLY A 34 -1.67 7.00 -1.72
N PRO A 35 -1.25 5.86 -2.28
CA PRO A 35 -0.35 5.81 -3.43
C PRO A 35 -0.94 6.48 -4.68
N LYS A 36 -0.08 7.13 -5.49
CA LYS A 36 -0.47 7.80 -6.74
C LYS A 36 -1.22 6.89 -7.71
N VAL A 37 -0.93 5.60 -7.73
CA VAL A 37 -1.63 4.60 -8.57
C VAL A 37 -3.14 4.55 -8.30
N ARG A 38 -3.60 5.07 -7.17
CA ARG A 38 -5.01 5.15 -6.79
C ARG A 38 -5.69 6.46 -7.17
N TYR A 39 -4.95 7.42 -7.70
CA TYR A 39 -5.52 8.69 -8.12
C TYR A 39 -6.35 8.50 -9.39
N LEU A 40 -7.40 9.28 -9.52
CA LEU A 40 -8.34 9.24 -10.63
C LEU A 40 -8.38 10.58 -11.35
N GLY A 41 -8.56 10.53 -12.66
CA GLY A 41 -8.78 11.70 -13.49
C GLY A 41 -7.55 12.15 -14.28
N PRO A 42 -7.74 13.12 -15.18
CA PRO A 42 -6.72 13.57 -16.11
C PRO A 42 -5.61 14.43 -15.45
N GLU A 43 -5.89 14.96 -14.26
CA GLU A 43 -4.98 15.86 -13.52
C GLU A 43 -3.94 15.10 -12.68
N VAL A 44 -3.90 13.76 -12.76
CA VAL A 44 -2.90 12.97 -12.01
C VAL A 44 -1.50 13.33 -12.50
N PRO A 45 -0.59 13.80 -11.61
CA PRO A 45 0.77 14.14 -12.01
C PRO A 45 1.52 12.95 -12.60
N ALA A 46 2.20 13.16 -13.74
CA ALA A 46 3.00 12.11 -14.37
C ALA A 46 4.27 11.78 -13.55
N GLU A 47 4.90 12.80 -12.96
CA GLU A 47 6.13 12.63 -12.17
C GLU A 47 5.88 12.05 -10.77
N ASP A 48 6.86 11.30 -10.26
CA ASP A 48 6.95 10.92 -8.86
C ASP A 48 7.90 11.87 -8.14
N LEU A 49 7.40 12.53 -7.09
CA LEU A 49 8.20 13.46 -6.30
C LEU A 49 9.00 12.70 -5.23
N ILE A 50 10.15 13.26 -4.81
CA ILE A 50 11.09 12.60 -3.89
C ILE A 50 10.51 12.23 -2.53
N TRP A 51 9.38 12.83 -2.14
CA TRP A 51 8.68 12.56 -0.89
C TRP A 51 7.54 11.54 -1.04
N GLN A 52 7.29 11.06 -2.26
CA GLN A 52 6.34 9.97 -2.53
C GLN A 52 7.05 8.64 -2.42
N ASP A 53 6.30 7.62 -1.97
CA ASP A 53 6.76 6.23 -1.98
C ASP A 53 6.13 5.53 -3.20
N PRO A 54 6.80 5.53 -4.35
CA PRO A 54 6.24 4.92 -5.55
C PRO A 54 6.05 3.41 -5.31
N VAL A 55 4.88 2.91 -5.63
CA VAL A 55 4.62 1.47 -5.61
C VAL A 55 5.28 0.86 -6.82
N PRO A 56 6.26 -0.05 -6.65
CA PRO A 56 6.90 -0.70 -7.79
C PRO A 56 5.88 -1.42 -8.67
N ALA A 57 6.08 -1.37 -9.98
CA ALA A 57 5.26 -2.18 -10.89
C ALA A 57 5.41 -3.66 -10.54
N GLY A 58 4.28 -4.32 -10.30
CA GLY A 58 4.23 -5.75 -10.09
C GLY A 58 4.01 -6.50 -11.40
N THR A 59 4.25 -7.81 -11.37
CA THR A 59 3.86 -8.70 -12.44
C THR A 59 2.55 -9.39 -12.05
N MET A 60 1.56 -9.34 -12.94
CA MET A 60 0.33 -10.11 -12.72
C MET A 60 0.63 -11.60 -12.72
N PRO A 61 0.27 -12.34 -11.68
CA PRO A 61 0.41 -13.80 -11.70
C PRO A 61 -0.52 -14.40 -12.75
N SER A 62 -0.11 -15.52 -13.34
CA SER A 62 -0.97 -16.28 -14.25
C SER A 62 -2.04 -17.05 -13.47
N ASP A 63 -3.12 -17.46 -14.16
CA ASP A 63 -4.15 -18.31 -13.56
C ASP A 63 -3.57 -19.62 -13.02
N ALA A 64 -2.54 -20.17 -13.69
CA ALA A 64 -1.83 -21.37 -13.24
C ALA A 64 -1.06 -21.11 -11.93
N ASP A 65 -0.43 -19.94 -11.77
CA ASP A 65 0.26 -19.57 -10.52
C ASP A 65 -0.73 -19.44 -9.37
N VAL A 66 -1.89 -18.83 -9.63
CA VAL A 66 -2.97 -18.69 -8.66
C VAL A 66 -3.52 -20.05 -8.24
N ALA A 67 -3.79 -20.94 -9.20
CA ALA A 67 -4.27 -22.30 -8.91
C ALA A 67 -3.25 -23.09 -8.08
N ALA A 68 -1.99 -23.08 -8.49
CA ALA A 68 -0.91 -23.76 -7.78
C ALA A 68 -0.70 -23.20 -6.36
N PHE A 69 -0.86 -21.90 -6.18
CA PHE A 69 -0.82 -21.28 -4.86
C PHE A 69 -1.96 -21.78 -3.95
N LYS A 70 -3.19 -21.79 -4.47
CA LYS A 70 -4.36 -22.28 -3.72
C LYS A 70 -4.19 -23.73 -3.25
N GLU A 71 -3.69 -24.61 -4.11
CA GLU A 71 -3.38 -25.99 -3.75
C GLU A 71 -2.36 -26.07 -2.60
N ARG A 72 -1.29 -25.28 -2.67
CA ARG A 72 -0.27 -25.23 -1.61
C ARG A 72 -0.84 -24.71 -0.29
N VAL A 73 -1.71 -23.70 -0.34
CA VAL A 73 -2.37 -23.16 0.87
C VAL A 73 -3.27 -24.22 1.51
N LEU A 74 -4.06 -24.94 0.74
CA LEU A 74 -4.91 -26.03 1.26
C LEU A 74 -4.09 -27.14 1.91
N ALA A 75 -2.88 -27.41 1.41
CA ALA A 75 -1.98 -28.42 1.97
C ALA A 75 -1.09 -27.88 3.12
N SER A 76 -1.16 -26.60 3.44
CA SER A 76 -0.20 -25.92 4.34
C SER A 76 -0.34 -26.27 5.81
N GLY A 77 -1.51 -26.77 6.22
CA GLY A 77 -1.89 -26.97 7.62
C GLY A 77 -2.35 -25.68 8.34
N LEU A 78 -2.37 -24.53 7.66
CA LEU A 78 -3.00 -23.32 8.19
C LEU A 78 -4.52 -23.53 8.28
N THR A 79 -5.11 -23.05 9.36
CA THR A 79 -6.56 -23.13 9.53
C THR A 79 -7.27 -22.03 8.73
N VAL A 80 -8.52 -22.29 8.34
CA VAL A 80 -9.39 -21.27 7.71
C VAL A 80 -9.47 -20.01 8.56
N SER A 81 -9.58 -20.15 9.87
CA SER A 81 -9.62 -19.01 10.80
C SER A 81 -8.37 -18.13 10.71
N GLN A 82 -7.19 -18.73 10.66
CA GLN A 82 -5.92 -18.01 10.53
C GLN A 82 -5.83 -17.25 9.20
N LEU A 83 -6.19 -17.89 8.10
CA LEU A 83 -6.15 -17.31 6.77
C LEU A 83 -7.15 -16.16 6.63
N VAL A 84 -8.42 -16.40 6.97
CA VAL A 84 -9.49 -15.39 6.88
C VAL A 84 -9.19 -14.20 7.80
N LYS A 85 -8.74 -14.46 9.03
CA LYS A 85 -8.41 -13.38 9.98
C LYS A 85 -7.28 -12.49 9.46
N THR A 86 -6.23 -13.08 8.91
CA THR A 86 -5.10 -12.34 8.33
C THR A 86 -5.54 -11.51 7.12
N ALA A 87 -6.32 -12.10 6.22
CA ALA A 87 -6.84 -11.40 5.05
C ALA A 87 -7.79 -10.26 5.44
N TRP A 88 -8.71 -10.51 6.36
CA TRP A 88 -9.63 -9.50 6.87
C TRP A 88 -8.88 -8.35 7.55
N ALA A 89 -7.96 -8.64 8.46
CA ALA A 89 -7.16 -7.62 9.15
C ALA A 89 -6.35 -6.76 8.18
N SER A 90 -5.84 -7.38 7.10
CA SER A 90 -5.16 -6.67 6.02
C SER A 90 -6.07 -5.71 5.26
N ALA A 91 -7.34 -6.07 5.04
CA ALA A 91 -8.27 -5.35 4.16
C ALA A 91 -9.30 -4.49 4.89
N SER A 92 -9.51 -4.67 6.18
CA SER A 92 -10.63 -4.12 6.97
C SER A 92 -10.68 -2.59 7.01
N THR A 93 -9.58 -1.92 6.72
CA THR A 93 -9.53 -0.45 6.66
C THR A 93 -10.05 0.14 5.36
N PHE A 94 -10.40 -0.69 4.38
CA PHE A 94 -10.90 -0.21 3.09
C PHE A 94 -12.25 0.49 3.21
N ARG A 95 -12.35 1.68 2.62
CA ARG A 95 -13.58 2.45 2.50
C ARG A 95 -13.95 2.64 1.03
N LYS A 96 -15.14 2.19 0.67
CA LYS A 96 -15.63 2.31 -0.72
C LYS A 96 -15.97 3.75 -1.11
N SER A 97 -16.32 4.59 -0.14
CA SER A 97 -16.75 6.00 -0.41
C SER A 97 -15.63 6.86 -1.01
N ASP A 98 -14.39 6.61 -0.62
CA ASP A 98 -13.21 7.37 -1.05
C ASP A 98 -12.05 6.49 -1.49
N HIS A 99 -12.25 5.18 -1.53
CA HIS A 99 -11.28 4.14 -1.87
C HIS A 99 -10.00 4.15 -1.01
N ARG A 100 -10.08 4.70 0.20
CA ARG A 100 -8.96 4.70 1.15
C ARG A 100 -8.85 3.38 1.91
N GLY A 101 -7.67 3.14 2.47
CA GLY A 101 -7.38 1.93 3.23
C GLY A 101 -7.17 0.71 2.34
N GLY A 102 -7.42 -0.47 2.89
CA GLY A 102 -7.20 -1.76 2.24
C GLY A 102 -5.79 -2.29 2.40
N ALA A 103 -5.47 -3.33 1.66
CA ALA A 103 -4.25 -4.11 1.84
C ALA A 103 -2.95 -3.30 1.60
N ASN A 104 -2.95 -2.36 0.64
CA ASN A 104 -1.84 -1.44 0.36
C ASN A 104 -0.46 -2.12 0.37
N GLY A 105 -0.28 -3.16 -0.45
CA GLY A 105 0.97 -3.91 -0.51
C GLY A 105 1.27 -4.74 0.74
N ALA A 106 0.24 -5.15 1.47
CA ALA A 106 0.32 -5.93 2.71
C ALA A 106 1.00 -5.18 3.86
N ARG A 107 0.54 -3.95 4.15
CA ARG A 107 1.03 -3.18 5.31
C ARG A 107 0.95 -3.93 6.63
N ILE A 108 0.05 -4.88 6.76
CA ILE A 108 -0.08 -5.71 7.96
C ILE A 108 1.21 -6.43 8.36
N ARG A 109 2.14 -6.66 7.40
CA ARG A 109 3.45 -7.26 7.67
C ARG A 109 4.49 -6.27 8.19
N LEU A 110 4.17 -4.97 8.18
CA LEU A 110 5.09 -3.88 8.52
C LEU A 110 4.73 -3.26 9.87
N ALA A 111 5.74 -2.73 10.55
CA ALA A 111 5.52 -1.90 11.73
C ALA A 111 4.80 -0.59 11.32
N PRO A 112 3.91 -0.06 12.17
CA PRO A 112 3.51 -0.62 13.46
C PRO A 112 2.40 -1.68 13.40
N GLN A 113 1.76 -1.90 12.23
CA GLN A 113 0.55 -2.74 12.14
C GLN A 113 0.78 -4.20 12.56
N LYS A 114 1.92 -4.79 12.21
CA LYS A 114 2.27 -6.17 12.59
C LYS A 114 2.32 -6.39 14.10
N ASP A 115 2.53 -5.32 14.87
CA ASP A 115 2.73 -5.37 16.32
C ASP A 115 1.47 -4.95 17.10
N TRP A 116 0.36 -4.62 16.41
CA TRP A 116 -0.90 -4.28 17.08
C TRP A 116 -1.57 -5.54 17.67
N ASP A 117 -1.99 -5.46 18.93
CA ASP A 117 -2.65 -6.56 19.64
C ASP A 117 -3.85 -7.13 18.87
N VAL A 118 -4.62 -6.26 18.20
CA VAL A 118 -5.79 -6.68 17.40
C VAL A 118 -5.41 -7.60 16.23
N ASN A 119 -4.17 -7.57 15.78
CA ASN A 119 -3.65 -8.41 14.71
C ASN A 119 -3.04 -9.71 15.22
N GLU A 120 -3.02 -9.94 16.55
CA GLU A 120 -2.42 -11.12 17.16
C GLU A 120 -1.01 -11.41 16.64
N PRO A 121 0.01 -10.61 17.04
CA PRO A 121 1.34 -10.59 16.43
C PRO A 121 2.01 -11.97 16.26
N GLU A 122 1.88 -12.86 17.25
CA GLU A 122 2.50 -14.18 17.19
C GLU A 122 1.84 -15.08 16.12
N GLN A 123 0.50 -15.09 16.08
CA GLN A 123 -0.25 -15.82 15.08
C GLN A 123 -0.01 -15.22 13.68
N LEU A 124 -0.07 -13.90 13.58
CA LEU A 124 0.20 -13.19 12.32
C LEU A 124 1.59 -13.52 11.77
N ALA A 125 2.62 -13.49 12.61
CA ALA A 125 3.99 -13.84 12.21
C ALA A 125 4.06 -15.29 11.65
N THR A 126 3.39 -16.24 12.31
CA THR A 126 3.33 -17.62 11.86
C THR A 126 2.66 -17.74 10.47
N VAL A 127 1.52 -17.08 10.29
CA VAL A 127 0.80 -17.10 9.00
C VAL A 127 1.60 -16.44 7.90
N LEU A 128 2.18 -15.26 8.15
CA LEU A 128 2.99 -14.55 7.17
C LEU A 128 4.22 -15.34 6.74
N ALA A 129 4.92 -15.96 7.68
CA ALA A 129 6.07 -16.82 7.37
C ALA A 129 5.67 -17.98 6.45
N LYS A 130 4.52 -18.61 6.73
CA LYS A 130 4.02 -19.71 5.91
C LYS A 130 3.58 -19.23 4.52
N LEU A 131 2.88 -18.13 4.43
CA LEU A 131 2.51 -17.55 3.14
C LEU A 131 3.74 -17.14 2.30
N GLU A 132 4.82 -16.64 2.93
CA GLU A 132 6.07 -16.32 2.22
C GLU A 132 6.71 -17.56 1.59
N GLU A 133 6.69 -18.72 2.28
CA GLU A 133 7.14 -19.99 1.70
C GLU A 133 6.31 -20.41 0.49
N LEU A 134 4.99 -20.18 0.55
CA LEU A 134 4.03 -20.75 -0.40
C LEU A 134 3.77 -19.86 -1.62
N ARG A 135 3.97 -18.55 -1.50
CA ARG A 135 3.49 -17.57 -2.50
C ARG A 135 4.08 -17.73 -3.90
N GLY A 136 5.29 -18.26 -4.04
CA GLY A 136 5.94 -18.35 -5.35
C GLY A 136 6.06 -16.98 -6.03
N PRO A 137 5.54 -16.80 -7.26
CA PRO A 137 5.62 -15.53 -7.97
C PRO A 137 4.60 -14.48 -7.50
N LEU A 138 3.64 -14.83 -6.64
CA LEU A 138 2.65 -13.89 -6.12
C LEU A 138 3.29 -12.86 -5.19
N SER A 139 2.74 -11.64 -5.19
CA SER A 139 3.08 -10.69 -4.13
C SER A 139 2.56 -11.18 -2.77
N MET A 140 3.13 -10.68 -1.68
CA MET A 140 2.61 -11.00 -0.35
C MET A 140 1.17 -10.51 -0.18
N ALA A 141 0.82 -9.37 -0.79
CA ALA A 141 -0.54 -8.85 -0.75
C ALA A 141 -1.52 -9.79 -1.44
N ASP A 142 -1.16 -10.30 -2.61
CA ASP A 142 -1.98 -11.28 -3.34
C ASP A 142 -2.10 -12.59 -2.56
N ALA A 143 -1.00 -13.08 -2.00
CA ALA A 143 -0.98 -14.30 -1.20
C ALA A 143 -1.91 -14.20 0.04
N ILE A 144 -1.91 -13.06 0.72
CA ILE A 144 -2.81 -12.83 1.88
C ILE A 144 -4.27 -12.83 1.42
N VAL A 145 -4.59 -12.09 0.36
CA VAL A 145 -5.98 -11.97 -0.12
C VAL A 145 -6.50 -13.29 -0.66
N LEU A 146 -5.72 -13.95 -1.51
CA LEU A 146 -6.10 -15.25 -2.09
C LEU A 146 -6.14 -16.38 -1.06
N GLY A 147 -5.30 -16.31 -0.02
CA GLY A 147 -5.32 -17.27 1.08
C GLY A 147 -6.58 -17.17 1.94
N GLY A 148 -7.23 -16.02 1.99
CA GLY A 148 -8.44 -15.78 2.78
C GLY A 148 -9.74 -15.80 1.96
N SER A 149 -9.67 -16.04 0.67
CA SER A 149 -10.81 -16.14 -0.25
C SER A 149 -10.98 -17.56 -0.79
#